data_71168a56b000b7e42dc19a2fa4348b4c
#
_entry.id   71168a56b000b7e42dc19a2fa4348b4c
#
_cell.length_a   1.000
_cell.length_b   1.000
_cell.length_c   1.000
_cell.angle_alpha   90.00
_cell.angle_beta   90.00
_cell.angle_gamma   90.00
#
_symmetry.space_group_name_H-M   'P 1'
#
loop_
_entity.id
_entity.type
_entity.pdbx_description
1 polymer ?
#
loop_
_entity_poly.entity_id
_entity_poly.type
_entity_poly.pdbx_seq_one_letter_code
_entity_poly.pdbx_strand_id
1 'polypeptide(L)'
;EEIIEKINSLSNGEITINIPVTEKEPDNIDLNKIHSEIYREAQDAYVTKNPTTVHPNVNGVDFAVTMEEAQKIIEEDKDEYTIPLKITVASKTINDLGEEAFPDTLGTFSTRYDASNKNRSNNISLASEKINGTVIMPGEVFSYNQVVGKRTIDAGYKEAGAYAGGKVVQEVGGGICQV
;
A
#
# COMPACT_ATOMS: atom_id res chain seq x y z
N GLU A 1 -22.66 10.89 23.49
CA GLU A 1 -22.30 12.19 24.09
C GLU A 1 -22.94 12.31 25.49
N GLU A 2 -24.23 12.09 25.64
CA GLU A 2 -24.96 12.23 26.91
C GLU A 2 -24.44 11.32 28.07
N ILE A 3 -23.94 10.13 27.73
CA ILE A 3 -23.34 9.18 28.68
C ILE A 3 -21.97 9.67 29.15
N ILE A 4 -21.17 10.26 28.30
CA ILE A 4 -19.82 10.76 28.62
C ILE A 4 -19.93 12.00 29.48
N GLU A 5 -20.89 12.89 29.22
CA GLU A 5 -21.14 14.06 30.07
C GLU A 5 -21.61 13.65 31.48
N LYS A 6 -22.43 12.61 31.58
CA LYS A 6 -22.92 12.07 32.84
C LYS A 6 -21.81 11.42 33.68
N ILE A 7 -20.87 10.71 33.01
CA ILE A 7 -19.69 10.12 33.68
C ILE A 7 -18.76 11.20 34.21
N ASN A 8 -18.54 12.28 33.44
CA ASN A 8 -17.65 13.39 33.83
C ASN A 8 -18.19 14.30 34.95
N SER A 9 -19.49 14.22 35.22
CA SER A 9 -20.15 15.00 36.29
C SER A 9 -20.13 14.33 37.69
N LEU A 10 -19.53 13.14 37.82
CA LEU A 10 -19.62 12.31 39.01
C LEU A 10 -18.34 12.39 39.85
N SER A 11 -18.48 12.86 41.09
CA SER A 11 -17.44 12.80 42.11
C SER A 11 -17.65 11.60 43.05
N ASN A 12 -16.69 10.68 43.05
CA ASN A 12 -16.46 9.57 43.97
C ASN A 12 -17.71 8.84 44.55
N GLY A 13 -18.04 7.67 43.99
CA GLY A 13 -19.01 6.70 44.52
C GLY A 13 -19.26 5.59 43.49
N GLU A 14 -19.58 4.37 43.95
CA GLU A 14 -20.09 3.33 43.05
C GLU A 14 -21.43 3.75 42.44
N ILE A 15 -21.51 3.80 41.13
CA ILE A 15 -22.72 4.21 40.42
C ILE A 15 -23.10 3.14 39.45
N THR A 16 -24.34 2.67 39.57
CA THR A 16 -24.94 1.79 38.57
C THR A 16 -25.62 2.64 37.51
N ILE A 17 -25.04 2.62 36.32
CA ILE A 17 -25.65 3.26 35.13
C ILE A 17 -26.44 2.19 34.39
N ASN A 18 -27.76 2.28 34.43
CA ASN A 18 -28.60 1.49 33.53
C ASN A 18 -28.58 2.14 32.15
N ILE A 19 -27.84 1.54 31.23
CA ILE A 19 -27.88 1.89 29.81
C ILE A 19 -29.03 1.10 29.18
N PRO A 20 -30.11 1.74 28.72
CA PRO A 20 -31.12 1.03 27.95
C PRO A 20 -30.46 0.61 26.62
N VAL A 21 -30.16 -0.66 26.50
CA VAL A 21 -29.75 -1.26 25.22
C VAL A 21 -31.04 -1.42 24.44
N THR A 22 -31.24 -0.59 23.44
CA THR A 22 -32.24 -0.87 22.40
C THR A 22 -31.60 -1.92 21.51
N GLU A 23 -32.06 -3.16 21.56
CA GLU A 23 -31.73 -4.16 20.55
C GLU A 23 -32.24 -3.60 19.21
N LYS A 24 -31.31 -3.11 18.39
CA LYS A 24 -31.57 -2.83 16.99
C LYS A 24 -31.53 -4.19 16.30
N GLU A 25 -32.65 -4.58 15.65
CA GLU A 25 -32.58 -5.71 14.74
C GLU A 25 -31.41 -5.52 13.79
N PRO A 26 -30.55 -6.54 13.57
CA PRO A 26 -29.42 -6.41 12.68
C PRO A 26 -29.93 -5.99 11.32
N ASP A 27 -29.35 -4.92 10.77
CA ASP A 27 -29.66 -4.49 9.42
C ASP A 27 -29.36 -5.68 8.49
N ASN A 28 -30.32 -6.10 7.67
CA ASN A 28 -30.14 -7.19 6.71
C ASN A 28 -28.91 -6.88 5.85
N ILE A 29 -27.94 -7.79 5.83
CA ILE A 29 -26.75 -7.66 5.00
C ILE A 29 -27.17 -7.78 3.54
N ASP A 30 -27.07 -6.69 2.79
CA ASP A 30 -27.35 -6.66 1.35
C ASP A 30 -26.05 -6.95 0.58
N LEU A 31 -25.86 -8.23 0.23
CA LEU A 31 -24.71 -8.69 -0.54
C LEU A 31 -24.62 -8.06 -1.94
N ASN A 32 -25.76 -7.76 -2.58
CA ASN A 32 -25.76 -7.14 -3.89
C ASN A 32 -25.23 -5.71 -3.80
N LYS A 33 -25.60 -4.99 -2.76
CA LYS A 33 -25.08 -3.66 -2.49
C LYS A 33 -23.58 -3.70 -2.22
N ILE A 34 -23.12 -4.57 -1.32
CA ILE A 34 -21.70 -4.75 -1.00
C ILE A 34 -20.93 -5.12 -2.26
N HIS A 35 -21.41 -6.09 -3.04
CA HIS A 35 -20.75 -6.48 -4.29
C HIS A 35 -20.65 -5.31 -5.27
N SER A 36 -21.72 -4.53 -5.45
CA SER A 36 -21.72 -3.39 -6.37
C SER A 36 -20.76 -2.28 -5.94
N GLU A 37 -20.49 -2.13 -4.65
CA GLU A 37 -19.55 -1.14 -4.12
C GLU A 37 -18.08 -1.57 -4.30
N ILE A 38 -17.79 -2.87 -4.26
CA ILE A 38 -16.42 -3.39 -4.37
C ILE A 38 -16.05 -3.88 -5.77
N TYR A 39 -17.03 -4.34 -6.55
CA TYR A 39 -16.80 -4.88 -7.89
C TYR A 39 -16.19 -3.84 -8.82
N ARG A 40 -15.15 -4.24 -9.51
CA ARG A 40 -14.58 -3.48 -10.63
C ARG A 40 -13.86 -4.42 -11.57
N GLU A 41 -13.94 -4.14 -12.85
CA GLU A 41 -13.13 -4.84 -13.86
C GLU A 41 -11.67 -4.40 -13.82
N ALA A 42 -10.78 -5.32 -14.19
CA ALA A 42 -9.39 -4.97 -14.40
C ALA A 42 -9.27 -4.07 -15.64
N GLN A 43 -8.51 -2.99 -15.51
CA GLN A 43 -8.23 -2.09 -16.63
C GLN A 43 -6.71 -1.97 -16.80
N ASP A 44 -6.25 -2.16 -18.02
CA ASP A 44 -4.85 -1.94 -18.38
C ASP A 44 -4.50 -0.45 -18.37
N ALA A 45 -3.25 -0.14 -18.08
CA ALA A 45 -2.73 1.20 -18.27
C ALA A 45 -2.77 1.59 -19.76
N TYR A 46 -3.11 2.84 -20.03
CA TYR A 46 -3.15 3.36 -21.40
C TYR A 46 -2.81 4.86 -21.47
N VAL A 47 -2.49 5.33 -22.65
CA VAL A 47 -2.22 6.75 -22.91
C VAL A 47 -3.28 7.31 -23.84
N THR A 48 -3.85 8.46 -23.47
CA THR A 48 -4.63 9.30 -24.38
C THR A 48 -3.76 10.40 -24.95
N LYS A 49 -4.01 10.79 -26.19
CA LYS A 49 -3.29 11.88 -26.90
C LYS A 49 -4.19 13.08 -27.07
N ASN A 50 -3.58 14.28 -27.02
CA ASN A 50 -4.24 15.59 -27.23
C ASN A 50 -5.22 16.00 -26.11
N PRO A 51 -4.77 16.31 -24.91
CA PRO A 51 -3.38 16.28 -24.42
C PRO A 51 -2.92 14.86 -24.08
N THR A 52 -1.62 14.63 -24.04
CA THR A 52 -1.07 13.35 -23.56
C THR A 52 -1.38 13.19 -22.08
N THR A 53 -2.12 12.13 -21.75
CA THR A 53 -2.49 11.78 -20.37
C THR A 53 -2.28 10.30 -20.16
N VAL A 54 -1.54 9.96 -19.12
CA VAL A 54 -1.31 8.57 -18.72
C VAL A 54 -2.41 8.16 -17.75
N HIS A 55 -3.07 7.06 -18.07
CA HIS A 55 -4.09 6.45 -17.22
C HIS A 55 -3.50 5.19 -16.59
N PRO A 56 -3.38 5.14 -15.24
CA PRO A 56 -2.83 3.99 -14.56
C PRO A 56 -3.73 2.76 -14.70
N ASN A 57 -3.12 1.58 -14.59
CA ASN A 57 -3.86 0.34 -14.52
C ASN A 57 -4.66 0.25 -13.21
N VAL A 58 -5.78 -0.45 -13.28
CA VAL A 58 -6.63 -0.77 -12.13
C VAL A 58 -6.81 -2.28 -12.06
N ASN A 59 -6.52 -2.87 -10.91
CA ASN A 59 -6.80 -4.29 -10.72
C ASN A 59 -8.30 -4.51 -10.51
N GLY A 60 -8.83 -5.57 -11.12
CA GLY A 60 -10.20 -6.00 -10.92
C GLY A 60 -10.39 -6.59 -9.53
N VAL A 61 -11.58 -6.41 -8.98
CA VAL A 61 -12.00 -6.99 -7.70
C VAL A 61 -13.37 -7.61 -7.87
N ASP A 62 -13.52 -8.83 -7.40
CA ASP A 62 -14.77 -9.55 -7.40
C ASP A 62 -14.84 -10.46 -6.16
N PHE A 63 -16.00 -11.02 -5.84
CA PHE A 63 -16.07 -12.12 -4.89
C PHE A 63 -15.34 -13.35 -5.46
N ALA A 64 -14.58 -14.04 -4.61
CA ALA A 64 -13.95 -15.31 -4.98
C ALA A 64 -14.94 -16.49 -4.92
N VAL A 65 -16.16 -16.23 -4.49
CA VAL A 65 -17.26 -17.18 -4.36
C VAL A 65 -18.47 -16.66 -5.11
N THR A 66 -19.42 -17.55 -5.44
CA THR A 66 -20.69 -17.14 -6.05
C THR A 66 -21.57 -16.37 -5.05
N MET A 67 -22.55 -15.61 -5.53
CA MET A 67 -23.51 -14.93 -4.67
C MET A 67 -24.28 -15.89 -3.76
N GLU A 68 -24.57 -17.09 -4.26
CA GLU A 68 -25.25 -18.15 -3.51
C GLU A 68 -24.36 -18.70 -2.37
N GLU A 69 -23.05 -18.83 -2.60
CA GLU A 69 -22.09 -19.24 -1.58
C GLU A 69 -21.86 -18.11 -0.55
N ALA A 70 -21.77 -16.87 -1.01
CA ALA A 70 -21.68 -15.71 -0.13
C ALA A 70 -22.93 -15.57 0.76
N GLN A 71 -24.12 -15.85 0.21
CA GLN A 71 -25.36 -15.86 0.96
C GLN A 71 -25.33 -16.90 2.09
N LYS A 72 -24.86 -18.11 1.83
CA LYS A 72 -24.69 -19.15 2.86
C LYS A 72 -23.74 -18.75 3.98
N ILE A 73 -22.68 -17.99 3.66
CA ILE A 73 -21.72 -17.51 4.66
C ILE A 73 -22.41 -16.58 5.67
N ILE A 74 -23.28 -15.68 5.21
CA ILE A 74 -23.95 -14.72 6.09
C ILE A 74 -25.23 -15.30 6.78
N GLU A 75 -25.71 -16.45 6.35
CA GLU A 75 -26.81 -17.17 7.02
C GLU A 75 -26.37 -17.92 8.28
N GLU A 76 -25.07 -18.09 8.49
CA GLU A 76 -24.53 -18.65 9.72
C GLU A 76 -24.68 -17.64 10.87
N ASP A 77 -25.06 -18.08 12.05
CA ASP A 77 -25.20 -17.23 13.24
C ASP A 77 -23.80 -16.88 13.80
N LYS A 78 -23.25 -15.77 13.36
CA LYS A 78 -21.90 -15.29 13.70
C LYS A 78 -21.89 -13.77 13.89
N ASP A 79 -21.01 -13.29 14.75
CA ASP A 79 -20.76 -11.86 14.97
C ASP A 79 -19.96 -11.22 13.83
N GLU A 80 -19.20 -12.01 13.06
CA GLU A 80 -18.34 -11.54 11.98
C GLU A 80 -18.36 -12.49 10.79
N TYR A 81 -18.46 -11.93 9.58
CA TYR A 81 -18.47 -12.68 8.32
C TYR A 81 -17.29 -12.25 7.45
N THR A 82 -16.62 -13.22 6.85
CA THR A 82 -15.54 -12.98 5.88
C THR A 82 -15.91 -13.56 4.53
N ILE A 83 -16.03 -12.68 3.52
CA ILE A 83 -16.23 -13.09 2.13
C ILE A 83 -14.90 -12.96 1.40
N PRO A 84 -14.35 -14.05 0.83
CA PRO A 84 -13.09 -14.00 0.12
C PRO A 84 -13.21 -13.20 -1.18
N LEU A 85 -12.19 -12.40 -1.49
CA LEU A 85 -12.12 -11.61 -2.72
C LEU A 85 -11.14 -12.22 -3.72
N LYS A 86 -11.51 -12.15 -5.00
CA LYS A 86 -10.66 -12.46 -6.15
C LYS A 86 -10.12 -11.15 -6.72
N ILE A 87 -8.80 -11.04 -6.77
CA ILE A 87 -8.12 -9.92 -7.43
C ILE A 87 -7.67 -10.38 -8.82
N THR A 88 -8.13 -9.67 -9.85
CA THR A 88 -7.66 -9.85 -11.23
C THR A 88 -6.65 -8.75 -11.54
N VAL A 89 -5.39 -9.14 -11.70
CA VAL A 89 -4.32 -8.19 -12.01
C VAL A 89 -4.48 -7.71 -13.46
N ALA A 90 -4.33 -6.40 -13.68
CA ALA A 90 -4.30 -5.83 -15.02
C ALA A 90 -3.12 -6.41 -15.83
N SER A 91 -3.32 -6.58 -17.12
CA SER A 91 -2.31 -7.19 -18.00
C SER A 91 -1.17 -6.23 -18.35
N LYS A 92 -1.46 -4.93 -18.35
CA LYS A 92 -0.50 -3.84 -18.62
C LYS A 92 -0.46 -2.85 -17.46
N THR A 93 0.72 -2.61 -16.95
CA THR A 93 1.00 -1.55 -15.96
C THR A 93 1.48 -0.28 -16.65
N ILE A 94 1.63 0.80 -15.90
CA ILE A 94 2.22 2.05 -16.44
C ILE A 94 3.65 1.79 -16.94
N ASN A 95 4.42 0.93 -16.27
CA ASN A 95 5.77 0.60 -16.68
C ASN A 95 5.83 -0.11 -18.06
N ASP A 96 4.79 -0.84 -18.42
CA ASP A 96 4.69 -1.53 -19.71
C ASP A 96 4.38 -0.58 -20.87
N LEU A 97 3.96 0.66 -20.58
CA LEU A 97 3.74 1.70 -21.58
C LEU A 97 5.06 2.26 -22.13
N GLY A 98 6.15 2.20 -21.35
CA GLY A 98 7.49 2.59 -21.77
C GLY A 98 7.53 3.97 -22.46
N GLU A 99 8.14 4.04 -23.65
CA GLU A 99 8.30 5.27 -24.42
C GLU A 99 6.98 5.89 -24.89
N GLU A 100 5.90 5.14 -24.92
CA GLU A 100 4.57 5.67 -25.29
C GLU A 100 4.09 6.66 -24.22
N ALA A 101 4.36 6.38 -22.94
CA ALA A 101 3.99 7.25 -21.82
C ALA A 101 5.08 8.27 -21.48
N PHE A 102 6.34 7.89 -21.67
CA PHE A 102 7.51 8.67 -21.25
C PHE A 102 8.53 8.84 -22.40
N PRO A 103 8.18 9.60 -23.45
CA PRO A 103 9.03 9.75 -24.63
C PRO A 103 10.28 10.62 -24.41
N ASP A 104 10.27 11.43 -23.33
CA ASP A 104 11.30 12.44 -23.08
C ASP A 104 12.18 12.07 -21.90
N THR A 105 13.50 12.16 -22.09
CA THR A 105 14.45 12.09 -20.97
C THR A 105 14.67 13.50 -20.39
N LEU A 106 14.14 13.77 -19.20
CA LEU A 106 14.22 15.08 -18.56
C LEU A 106 15.57 15.32 -17.89
N GLY A 107 16.29 14.28 -17.50
CA GLY A 107 17.61 14.42 -16.89
C GLY A 107 18.31 13.09 -16.72
N THR A 108 19.64 13.13 -16.67
CA THR A 108 20.49 11.98 -16.37
C THR A 108 21.56 12.38 -15.36
N PHE A 109 21.91 11.47 -14.47
CA PHE A 109 23.01 11.66 -13.54
C PHE A 109 23.73 10.34 -13.30
N SER A 110 25.04 10.39 -13.03
CA SER A 110 25.82 9.20 -12.71
C SER A 110 26.78 9.47 -11.57
N THR A 111 27.00 8.47 -10.75
CA THR A 111 27.97 8.48 -9.67
C THR A 111 28.93 7.30 -9.81
N ARG A 112 30.11 7.41 -9.17
CA ARG A 112 31.09 6.34 -9.13
C ARG A 112 31.30 5.90 -7.68
N TYR A 113 31.47 4.60 -7.46
CA TYR A 113 31.80 4.03 -6.17
C TYR A 113 32.81 2.89 -6.31
N ASP A 114 33.44 2.50 -5.22
CA ASP A 114 34.38 1.39 -5.20
C ASP A 114 33.63 0.05 -5.21
N ALA A 115 33.61 -0.62 -6.35
CA ALA A 115 32.96 -1.91 -6.53
C ALA A 115 33.67 -3.08 -5.83
N SER A 116 34.88 -2.89 -5.27
CA SER A 116 35.55 -3.90 -4.47
C SER A 116 34.85 -4.14 -3.13
N ASN A 117 34.14 -3.12 -2.61
CA ASN A 117 33.29 -3.27 -1.43
C ASN A 117 31.99 -3.99 -1.78
N LYS A 118 32.01 -5.31 -1.67
CA LYS A 118 30.90 -6.17 -2.10
C LYS A 118 29.58 -5.91 -1.35
N ASN A 119 29.67 -5.65 -0.05
CA ASN A 119 28.48 -5.37 0.79
C ASN A 119 27.82 -4.05 0.38
N ARG A 120 28.63 -3.00 0.18
CA ARG A 120 28.15 -1.71 -0.30
C ARG A 120 27.55 -1.83 -1.71
N SER A 121 28.22 -2.54 -2.62
CA SER A 121 27.73 -2.77 -3.98
C SER A 121 26.39 -3.48 -3.99
N ASN A 122 26.22 -4.53 -3.15
CA ASN A 122 24.95 -5.22 -2.97
C ASN A 122 23.84 -4.26 -2.50
N ASN A 123 24.12 -3.43 -1.51
CA ASN A 123 23.12 -2.49 -0.97
C ASN A 123 22.69 -1.44 -2.01
N ILE A 124 23.66 -0.92 -2.78
CA ILE A 124 23.39 0.03 -3.87
C ILE A 124 22.52 -0.63 -4.95
N SER A 125 22.85 -1.86 -5.38
CA SER A 125 22.08 -2.61 -6.37
C SER A 125 20.64 -2.80 -5.91
N LEU A 126 20.44 -3.31 -4.69
CA LEU A 126 19.10 -3.52 -4.12
C LEU A 126 18.28 -2.23 -4.04
N ALA A 127 18.89 -1.12 -3.61
CA ALA A 127 18.18 0.16 -3.55
C ALA A 127 17.82 0.66 -4.95
N SER A 128 18.75 0.54 -5.93
CA SER A 128 18.53 0.93 -7.32
C SER A 128 17.44 0.11 -7.99
N GLU A 129 17.43 -1.20 -7.76
CA GLU A 129 16.38 -2.10 -8.28
C GLU A 129 14.99 -1.72 -7.77
N LYS A 130 14.86 -1.35 -6.49
CA LYS A 130 13.59 -0.93 -5.91
C LYS A 130 13.09 0.42 -6.42
N ILE A 131 13.99 1.32 -6.79
CA ILE A 131 13.64 2.64 -7.33
C ILE A 131 13.34 2.56 -8.83
N ASN A 132 14.03 1.67 -9.52
CA ASN A 132 13.92 1.55 -10.96
C ASN A 132 12.46 1.27 -11.37
N GLY A 133 11.99 1.99 -12.37
CA GLY A 133 10.62 1.89 -12.87
C GLY A 133 9.56 2.60 -12.01
N THR A 134 9.95 3.35 -10.97
CA THR A 134 8.98 4.14 -10.20
C THR A 134 8.37 5.23 -11.08
N VAL A 135 7.05 5.21 -11.23
CA VAL A 135 6.29 6.26 -11.90
C VAL A 135 5.67 7.18 -10.85
N ILE A 136 5.77 8.48 -11.10
CA ILE A 136 5.18 9.52 -10.25
C ILE A 136 4.12 10.26 -11.07
N MET A 137 2.87 10.16 -10.63
CA MET A 137 1.77 10.86 -11.29
C MET A 137 1.71 12.33 -10.83
N PRO A 138 1.03 13.21 -11.60
CA PRO A 138 0.86 14.59 -11.20
C PRO A 138 0.28 14.74 -9.80
N GLY A 139 0.98 15.47 -8.93
CA GLY A 139 0.59 15.67 -7.52
C GLY A 139 1.13 14.63 -6.54
N GLU A 140 1.73 13.55 -7.00
CA GLU A 140 2.37 12.56 -6.14
C GLU A 140 3.76 12.99 -5.68
N VAL A 141 4.19 12.44 -4.56
CA VAL A 141 5.49 12.70 -3.95
C VAL A 141 6.31 11.41 -3.92
N PHE A 142 7.51 11.45 -4.50
CA PHE A 142 8.46 10.37 -4.37
C PHE A 142 9.08 10.35 -2.98
N SER A 143 8.84 9.29 -2.23
CA SER A 143 9.49 9.06 -0.93
C SER A 143 10.50 7.93 -1.03
N TYR A 144 11.79 8.27 -1.07
CA TYR A 144 12.89 7.32 -1.11
C TYR A 144 12.76 6.22 -0.06
N ASN A 145 12.45 6.59 1.18
CA ASN A 145 12.33 5.64 2.28
C ASN A 145 11.12 4.72 2.15
N GLN A 146 10.02 5.17 1.56
CA GLN A 146 8.86 4.33 1.29
C GLN A 146 9.14 3.33 0.18
N VAL A 147 9.76 3.79 -0.92
CA VAL A 147 10.08 2.95 -2.09
C VAL A 147 11.14 1.91 -1.74
N VAL A 148 12.24 2.32 -1.13
CA VAL A 148 13.33 1.42 -0.74
C VAL A 148 12.94 0.50 0.43
N GLY A 149 12.06 0.97 1.32
CA GLY A 149 11.59 0.23 2.48
C GLY A 149 12.65 0.06 3.58
N LYS A 150 12.37 -0.81 4.54
CA LYS A 150 13.28 -1.11 5.65
C LYS A 150 14.53 -1.84 5.15
N ARG A 151 15.70 -1.40 5.63
CA ARG A 151 16.99 -2.00 5.33
C ARG A 151 17.31 -3.03 6.40
N THR A 152 16.95 -4.27 6.15
CA THR A 152 17.18 -5.41 7.06
C THR A 152 18.01 -6.50 6.38
N ILE A 153 18.62 -7.36 7.16
CA ILE A 153 19.36 -8.52 6.66
C ILE A 153 18.41 -9.43 5.88
N ASP A 154 17.18 -9.64 6.38
CA ASP A 154 16.16 -10.46 5.72
C ASP A 154 15.73 -9.90 4.36
N ALA A 155 15.79 -8.57 4.19
CA ALA A 155 15.57 -7.91 2.90
C ALA A 155 16.80 -7.95 1.97
N GLY A 156 17.87 -8.66 2.34
CA GLY A 156 19.08 -8.84 1.56
C GLY A 156 20.14 -7.75 1.74
N TYR A 157 19.92 -6.77 2.60
CA TYR A 157 20.92 -5.75 2.89
C TYR A 157 22.05 -6.28 3.76
N LYS A 158 23.24 -5.73 3.59
CA LYS A 158 24.46 -6.11 4.30
C LYS A 158 25.05 -4.92 5.05
N GLU A 159 25.86 -5.22 6.07
CA GLU A 159 26.61 -4.19 6.78
C GLU A 159 27.67 -3.56 5.85
N ALA A 160 27.69 -2.24 5.81
CA ALA A 160 28.68 -1.45 5.09
C ALA A 160 28.81 -0.06 5.74
N GLY A 161 29.82 0.70 5.34
CA GLY A 161 30.05 2.04 5.88
C GLY A 161 28.88 2.99 5.66
N ALA A 162 28.43 3.61 6.72
CA ALA A 162 27.44 4.67 6.76
C ALA A 162 27.96 5.85 7.61
N TYR A 163 27.38 7.04 7.43
CA TYR A 163 27.71 8.20 8.23
C TYR A 163 26.67 8.38 9.34
N ALA A 164 27.11 8.33 10.58
CA ALA A 164 26.29 8.63 11.74
C ALA A 164 27.08 9.46 12.76
N GLY A 165 26.49 10.57 13.23
CA GLY A 165 27.13 11.45 14.21
C GLY A 165 28.48 12.00 13.78
N GLY A 166 28.70 12.24 12.47
CA GLY A 166 29.96 12.74 11.92
C GLY A 166 31.08 11.69 11.82
N LYS A 167 30.80 10.43 12.04
CA LYS A 167 31.73 9.30 11.94
C LYS A 167 31.24 8.26 10.94
N VAL A 168 32.20 7.48 10.41
CA VAL A 168 31.88 6.30 9.59
C VAL A 168 31.65 5.13 10.53
N VAL A 169 30.48 4.53 10.45
CA VAL A 169 30.07 3.35 11.22
C VAL A 169 29.64 2.22 10.26
N GLN A 170 29.61 0.99 10.73
CA GLN A 170 29.09 -0.13 9.96
C GLN A 170 27.59 -0.28 10.29
N GLU A 171 26.76 -0.17 9.27
CA GLU A 171 25.30 -0.31 9.41
C GLU A 171 24.71 -1.14 8.27
N VAL A 172 23.61 -1.87 8.57
CA VAL A 172 22.88 -2.61 7.55
C VAL A 172 22.26 -1.63 6.55
N GLY A 173 22.54 -1.82 5.28
CA GLY A 173 22.14 -0.90 4.22
C GLY A 173 23.11 0.28 4.02
N GLY A 174 24.29 0.25 4.64
CA GLY A 174 25.31 1.28 4.43
C GLY A 174 25.61 1.49 2.95
N GLY A 175 25.70 2.76 2.54
CA GLY A 175 26.01 3.16 1.16
C GLY A 175 24.84 3.57 0.28
N ILE A 176 23.60 3.27 0.64
CA ILE A 176 22.43 3.54 -0.22
C ILE A 176 22.12 5.02 -0.45
N CYS A 177 22.67 5.93 0.35
CA CYS A 177 22.61 7.38 0.05
C CYS A 177 23.36 7.76 -1.25
N GLN A 178 24.07 6.82 -1.85
CA GLN A 178 24.73 6.97 -3.16
C GLN A 178 23.70 6.97 -4.31
N VAL A 179 22.55 6.33 -4.14
CA VAL A 179 21.51 6.10 -5.16
C VAL A 179 20.56 7.31 -5.32
#